data_9c2a545dd192d1b718262b99538143e8
#
_entry.id   9c2a545dd192d1b718262b99538143e8
#
_cell.length_a   1.000
_cell.length_b   1.000
_cell.length_c   1.000
_cell.angle_alpha   90.00
_cell.angle_beta   90.00
_cell.angle_gamma   90.00
#
_symmetry.space_group_name_H-M   'P 1'
#
loop_
_entity.id
_entity.type
_entity.pdbx_description
1 polymer ?
#
loop_
_entity_poly.entity_id
_entity_poly.type
_entity_poly.pdbx_seq_one_letter_code
_entity_poly.pdbx_strand_id
1 'polypeptide(L)'
;MINNDIKKRFITAILLSSIFILTACTQSDNSNKDSHKKEVKVALSAEVNPPYLYTNKQNEFVGLDMDYMKLIEKKLPQYDFKYEVGEEESNLVGIGAGKFDMGINWFFKTPEREKQFLYQDVPYSYALPMLVVNSSNTDIHSLDDLPGKSITPMAPSGGLYSILSQYNKNNSSKININTIQEPSNGDNLKMVSHQRRDAMLLNWNTYKAIQTQVKEDVKIGGIVKKEPLHIVYNKKHQKLHDDIDQATLELKKEGKLQSLSEKYFDINVFDDLDAINDKKAQLEVQ
;
A
#
# COMPACT_ATOMS: atom_id res chain seq x y z
N MET A 1 91.48 9.51 5.09
CA MET A 1 91.30 10.26 3.86
C MET A 1 90.33 9.46 2.96
N ILE A 2 89.08 9.84 2.93
CA ILE A 2 88.04 9.16 2.16
C ILE A 2 88.06 9.76 0.77
N ASN A 3 88.28 8.90 -0.21
CA ASN A 3 88.55 9.19 -1.59
C ASN A 3 87.41 10.01 -2.23
N ASN A 4 87.75 11.14 -2.84
CA ASN A 4 86.80 12.09 -3.45
C ASN A 4 85.96 11.47 -4.62
N ASP A 5 86.36 10.33 -5.16
CA ASP A 5 85.62 9.62 -6.23
C ASP A 5 84.38 8.91 -5.71
N ILE A 6 84.33 8.55 -4.44
CA ILE A 6 83.11 7.89 -3.85
C ILE A 6 82.02 8.92 -3.61
N LYS A 7 82.37 10.16 -3.22
CA LYS A 7 81.38 11.25 -3.04
C LYS A 7 80.74 11.69 -4.33
N LYS A 8 81.46 11.71 -5.46
CA LYS A 8 80.87 12.06 -6.74
C LYS A 8 79.94 10.99 -7.30
N ARG A 9 80.24 9.73 -7.06
CA ARG A 9 79.34 8.61 -7.47
C ARG A 9 78.08 8.56 -6.69
N PHE A 10 78.07 8.92 -5.41
CA PHE A 10 76.88 9.00 -4.57
C PHE A 10 75.99 10.18 -4.92
N ILE A 11 76.54 11.34 -5.29
CA ILE A 11 75.72 12.51 -5.65
C ILE A 11 75.08 12.34 -7.06
N THR A 12 75.73 11.62 -7.99
CA THR A 12 75.13 11.31 -9.31
C THR A 12 74.04 10.24 -9.22
N ALA A 13 74.14 9.31 -8.27
CA ALA A 13 73.07 8.30 -8.04
C ALA A 13 71.82 8.90 -7.39
N ILE A 14 71.95 9.95 -6.54
CA ILE A 14 70.82 10.62 -5.88
C ILE A 14 70.09 11.56 -6.86
N LEU A 15 70.78 12.15 -7.84
CA LEU A 15 70.18 13.02 -8.87
C LEU A 15 69.46 12.27 -9.98
N LEU A 16 69.74 10.98 -10.23
CA LEU A 16 69.03 10.14 -11.18
C LEU A 16 67.79 9.46 -10.58
N SER A 17 67.69 9.41 -9.24
CA SER A 17 66.52 8.85 -8.50
C SER A 17 65.35 9.82 -8.38
N SER A 18 65.55 11.10 -8.64
CA SER A 18 64.54 12.15 -8.44
C SER A 18 63.74 12.50 -9.70
N ILE A 19 63.98 11.85 -10.85
CA ILE A 19 63.25 12.11 -12.10
C ILE A 19 62.17 11.05 -12.43
N PHE A 20 62.05 10.01 -11.59
CA PHE A 20 61.05 8.92 -11.81
C PHE A 20 59.77 9.04 -11.02
N ILE A 21 59.50 10.19 -10.35
CA ILE A 21 58.30 10.34 -9.45
C ILE A 21 57.26 11.32 -10.06
N LEU A 22 57.36 11.75 -11.30
CA LEU A 22 56.43 12.72 -11.88
C LEU A 22 55.59 12.21 -13.07
N THR A 23 55.52 10.89 -13.29
CA THR A 23 54.66 10.31 -14.34
C THR A 23 53.64 9.30 -13.83
N ALA A 24 53.15 9.45 -12.61
CA ALA A 24 52.11 8.58 -12.06
C ALA A 24 50.99 9.42 -11.47
N CYS A 25 50.38 10.31 -12.24
CA CYS A 25 49.11 10.96 -11.89
C CYS A 25 48.39 11.44 -13.15
N THR A 26 48.04 10.51 -14.05
CA THR A 26 46.91 10.64 -14.98
C THR A 26 46.37 9.23 -15.23
N GLN A 27 46.12 8.52 -14.15
CA GLN A 27 45.10 7.48 -14.18
C GLN A 27 43.80 8.25 -13.98
N SER A 28 43.07 8.50 -15.07
CA SER A 28 41.69 8.88 -14.97
C SER A 28 41.01 7.80 -14.11
N ASP A 29 40.72 8.17 -12.88
CA ASP A 29 39.72 7.49 -12.09
C ASP A 29 38.40 7.49 -12.89
N ASN A 30 38.28 6.52 -13.79
CA ASN A 30 36.98 5.92 -14.04
C ASN A 30 36.63 5.19 -12.76
N SER A 31 36.42 5.94 -11.67
CA SER A 31 35.61 5.47 -10.59
C SER A 31 34.24 5.25 -11.22
N ASN A 32 33.98 4.00 -11.62
CA ASN A 32 32.60 3.47 -11.53
C ASN A 32 32.10 3.97 -10.18
N LYS A 33 31.29 5.03 -10.22
CA LYS A 33 30.37 5.33 -9.16
C LYS A 33 29.40 4.13 -9.16
N ASP A 34 29.79 3.03 -8.52
CA ASP A 34 28.83 2.18 -7.85
C ASP A 34 28.14 3.12 -6.88
N SER A 35 27.06 3.75 -7.37
CA SER A 35 26.19 4.51 -6.54
C SER A 35 25.58 3.48 -5.58
N HIS A 36 26.16 3.36 -4.38
CA HIS A 36 25.57 2.54 -3.33
C HIS A 36 24.13 3.01 -3.16
N LYS A 37 23.19 2.22 -3.66
CA LYS A 37 21.76 2.48 -3.49
C LYS A 37 21.49 2.54 -2.00
N LYS A 38 20.68 3.49 -1.59
CA LYS A 38 20.25 3.58 -0.20
C LYS A 38 19.25 2.46 0.09
N GLU A 39 19.61 1.55 0.99
CA GLU A 39 18.70 0.50 1.45
C GLU A 39 17.46 1.11 2.13
N VAL A 40 16.29 0.57 1.83
CA VAL A 40 14.99 0.91 2.42
C VAL A 40 14.33 -0.37 2.89
N LYS A 41 14.08 -0.48 4.18
CA LYS A 41 13.41 -1.64 4.80
C LYS A 41 11.90 -1.45 4.78
N VAL A 42 11.21 -2.34 4.09
CA VAL A 42 9.77 -2.27 3.85
C VAL A 42 9.08 -3.40 4.60
N ALA A 43 8.15 -3.06 5.49
CA ALA A 43 7.28 -4.02 6.14
C ALA A 43 6.10 -4.38 5.23
N LEU A 44 5.88 -5.68 5.01
CA LEU A 44 4.70 -6.25 4.35
C LEU A 44 3.84 -6.99 5.37
N SER A 45 2.53 -7.04 5.14
CA SER A 45 1.64 -7.86 5.96
C SER A 45 1.81 -9.35 5.68
N ALA A 46 1.76 -10.16 6.74
CA ALA A 46 1.62 -11.60 6.62
C ALA A 46 0.21 -12.03 6.19
N GLU A 47 -0.77 -11.15 6.34
CA GLU A 47 -2.15 -11.41 5.93
C GLU A 47 -2.27 -11.42 4.41
N VAL A 48 -2.80 -12.52 3.88
CA VAL A 48 -3.12 -12.65 2.46
C VAL A 48 -4.39 -11.87 2.16
N ASN A 49 -4.30 -10.84 1.34
CA ASN A 49 -5.41 -9.93 1.03
C ASN A 49 -5.51 -9.65 -0.48
N PRO A 50 -5.98 -10.65 -1.29
CA PRO A 50 -6.17 -10.42 -2.72
C PRO A 50 -7.22 -9.32 -2.97
N PRO A 51 -7.04 -8.48 -4.00
CA PRO A 51 -5.96 -8.48 -4.97
C PRO A 51 -4.76 -7.58 -4.57
N TYR A 52 -4.74 -7.04 -3.33
CA TYR A 52 -3.71 -6.10 -2.88
C TYR A 52 -2.37 -6.80 -2.67
N LEU A 53 -2.32 -7.79 -1.76
CA LEU A 53 -1.12 -8.56 -1.47
C LEU A 53 -1.49 -10.03 -1.26
N TYR A 54 -0.82 -10.95 -1.96
CA TYR A 54 -0.99 -12.39 -1.82
C TYR A 54 0.23 -13.14 -2.35
N THR A 55 0.31 -14.43 -2.09
CA THR A 55 1.37 -15.28 -2.63
C THR A 55 0.89 -16.05 -3.86
N ASN A 56 1.74 -16.11 -4.89
CA ASN A 56 1.51 -16.95 -6.06
C ASN A 56 1.91 -18.43 -5.79
N LYS A 57 1.79 -19.27 -6.81
CA LYS A 57 2.15 -20.70 -6.72
C LYS A 57 3.63 -20.95 -6.44
N GLN A 58 4.49 -19.97 -6.66
CA GLN A 58 5.92 -19.99 -6.40
C GLN A 58 6.29 -19.41 -5.03
N ASN A 59 5.31 -19.13 -4.18
CA ASN A 59 5.45 -18.44 -2.88
C ASN A 59 6.07 -17.03 -2.98
N GLU A 60 5.91 -16.35 -4.12
CA GLU A 60 6.33 -14.96 -4.28
C GLU A 60 5.17 -14.04 -3.94
N PHE A 61 5.46 -12.91 -3.26
CA PHE A 61 4.49 -11.86 -3.02
C PHE A 61 4.15 -11.14 -4.31
N VAL A 62 2.87 -11.08 -4.62
CA VAL A 62 2.29 -10.46 -5.82
C VAL A 62 1.03 -9.70 -5.44
N GLY A 63 0.49 -8.96 -6.38
CA GLY A 63 -0.71 -8.17 -6.21
C GLY A 63 -0.47 -6.70 -6.53
N LEU A 64 -1.48 -5.89 -6.30
CA LEU A 64 -1.46 -4.46 -6.59
C LEU A 64 -0.31 -3.75 -5.87
N ASP A 65 -0.11 -4.05 -4.58
CA ASP A 65 0.93 -3.42 -3.76
C ASP A 65 2.32 -3.69 -4.32
N MET A 66 2.60 -4.95 -4.70
CA MET A 66 3.90 -5.32 -5.28
C MET A 66 4.11 -4.74 -6.68
N ASP A 67 3.08 -4.69 -7.50
CA ASP A 67 3.20 -4.10 -8.84
C ASP A 67 3.35 -2.57 -8.76
N TYR A 68 2.69 -1.91 -7.82
CA TYR A 68 2.93 -0.50 -7.52
C TYR A 68 4.38 -0.27 -7.05
N MET A 69 4.89 -1.07 -6.11
CA MET A 69 6.27 -0.94 -5.64
C MET A 69 7.29 -1.13 -6.76
N LYS A 70 7.06 -2.07 -7.70
CA LYS A 70 7.92 -2.23 -8.90
C LYS A 70 7.93 -0.97 -9.78
N LEU A 71 6.82 -0.22 -9.85
CA LEU A 71 6.80 1.07 -10.55
C LEU A 71 7.61 2.13 -9.80
N ILE A 72 7.50 2.17 -8.47
CA ILE A 72 8.29 3.06 -7.60
C ILE A 72 9.78 2.76 -7.72
N GLU A 73 10.19 1.49 -7.68
CA GLU A 73 11.59 1.05 -7.85
C GLU A 73 12.20 1.55 -9.17
N LYS A 74 11.41 1.52 -10.25
CA LYS A 74 11.84 2.05 -11.56
C LYS A 74 11.99 3.57 -11.57
N LYS A 75 11.15 4.29 -10.83
CA LYS A 75 11.18 5.75 -10.73
C LYS A 75 12.30 6.23 -9.80
N LEU A 76 12.65 5.44 -8.79
CA LEU A 76 13.59 5.80 -7.73
C LEU A 76 14.79 4.84 -7.66
N PRO A 77 15.63 4.77 -8.72
CA PRO A 77 16.72 3.81 -8.82
C PRO A 77 17.82 4.02 -7.77
N GLN A 78 17.83 5.15 -7.06
CA GLN A 78 18.75 5.45 -5.96
C GLN A 78 18.43 4.68 -4.67
N TYR A 79 17.26 4.03 -4.57
CA TYR A 79 16.86 3.20 -3.45
C TYR A 79 16.95 1.71 -3.79
N ASP A 80 17.22 0.89 -2.76
CA ASP A 80 17.19 -0.58 -2.81
C ASP A 80 16.19 -1.08 -1.76
N PHE A 81 14.97 -1.41 -2.20
CA PHE A 81 13.88 -1.80 -1.30
C PHE A 81 14.02 -3.26 -0.88
N LYS A 82 14.06 -3.50 0.43
CA LYS A 82 14.14 -4.82 1.06
C LYS A 82 12.85 -5.11 1.82
N TYR A 83 12.16 -6.15 1.43
CA TYR A 83 10.84 -6.51 1.97
C TYR A 83 10.97 -7.55 3.07
N GLU A 84 10.37 -7.28 4.23
CA GLU A 84 10.22 -8.22 5.34
C GLU A 84 8.74 -8.39 5.67
N VAL A 85 8.32 -9.62 5.94
CA VAL A 85 6.92 -9.97 6.23
C VAL A 85 6.70 -10.12 7.72
N GLY A 86 5.62 -9.56 8.23
CA GLY A 86 5.21 -9.66 9.64
C GLY A 86 3.74 -9.32 9.85
N GLU A 87 3.24 -9.59 11.04
CA GLU A 87 1.89 -9.20 11.44
C GLU A 87 1.72 -7.67 11.45
N GLU A 88 0.53 -7.15 11.09
CA GLU A 88 0.26 -5.72 10.94
C GLU A 88 0.67 -4.90 12.17
N GLU A 89 0.24 -5.31 13.36
CA GLU A 89 0.55 -4.62 14.61
C GLU A 89 2.07 -4.60 14.90
N SER A 90 2.75 -5.73 14.67
CA SER A 90 4.21 -5.83 14.83
C SER A 90 4.95 -4.96 13.82
N ASN A 91 4.44 -4.86 12.60
CA ASN A 91 4.98 -4.02 11.55
C ASN A 91 4.86 -2.53 11.92
N LEU A 92 3.69 -2.08 12.40
CA LEU A 92 3.49 -0.70 12.85
C LEU A 92 4.41 -0.36 14.03
N VAL A 93 4.54 -1.24 15.03
CA VAL A 93 5.51 -1.07 16.12
C VAL A 93 6.93 -0.98 15.56
N GLY A 94 7.31 -1.86 14.63
CA GLY A 94 8.62 -1.86 13.98
C GLY A 94 8.91 -0.59 13.19
N ILE A 95 7.94 -0.04 12.47
CA ILE A 95 8.05 1.24 11.77
C ILE A 95 8.25 2.37 12.78
N GLY A 96 7.44 2.44 13.83
CA GLY A 96 7.56 3.45 14.88
C GLY A 96 8.93 3.43 15.59
N ALA A 97 9.45 2.23 15.87
CA ALA A 97 10.76 2.02 16.50
C ALA A 97 11.95 2.22 15.53
N GLY A 98 11.71 2.31 14.21
CA GLY A 98 12.75 2.46 13.19
C GLY A 98 13.45 1.14 12.79
N LYS A 99 12.85 -0.01 13.07
CA LYS A 99 13.25 -1.30 12.48
C LYS A 99 12.99 -1.30 10.97
N PHE A 100 11.84 -0.75 10.57
CA PHE A 100 11.46 -0.53 9.18
C PHE A 100 11.41 0.97 8.87
N ASP A 101 11.76 1.33 7.65
CA ASP A 101 11.68 2.71 7.15
C ASP A 101 10.25 3.06 6.75
N MET A 102 9.54 2.08 6.18
CA MET A 102 8.16 2.21 5.72
C MET A 102 7.43 0.87 5.76
N GLY A 103 6.10 0.94 5.57
CA GLY A 103 5.26 -0.23 5.36
C GLY A 103 4.18 0.02 4.31
N ILE A 104 3.86 -1.00 3.52
CA ILE A 104 2.75 -1.01 2.59
C ILE A 104 1.86 -2.20 2.91
N ASN A 105 0.61 -1.92 3.27
CA ASN A 105 -0.41 -2.90 3.63
C ASN A 105 -1.78 -2.25 3.70
N TRP A 106 -2.22 -1.58 2.62
CA TRP A 106 -3.52 -0.89 2.55
C TRP A 106 -3.91 -0.09 3.82
N PHE A 107 -2.93 0.57 4.44
CA PHE A 107 -3.13 1.31 5.67
C PHE A 107 -4.11 2.48 5.50
N PHE A 108 -5.12 2.50 6.36
CA PHE A 108 -6.02 3.64 6.52
C PHE A 108 -5.39 4.69 7.43
N LYS A 109 -5.56 5.93 7.03
CA LYS A 109 -5.11 7.09 7.80
C LYS A 109 -6.11 7.37 8.93
N THR A 110 -5.63 7.41 10.17
CA THR A 110 -6.43 7.81 11.34
C THR A 110 -5.72 8.89 12.13
N PRO A 111 -6.45 9.78 12.85
CA PRO A 111 -5.83 10.83 13.67
C PRO A 111 -4.83 10.33 14.71
N GLU A 112 -5.05 9.12 15.25
CA GLU A 112 -4.17 8.48 16.21
C GLU A 112 -2.87 8.02 15.56
N ARG A 113 -2.97 7.40 14.39
CA ARG A 113 -1.81 6.92 13.62
C ARG A 113 -0.99 8.09 13.04
N GLU A 114 -1.60 9.19 12.64
CA GLU A 114 -0.90 10.41 12.16
C GLU A 114 0.02 11.03 13.22
N LYS A 115 -0.31 10.87 14.51
CA LYS A 115 0.56 11.33 15.60
C LYS A 115 1.87 10.52 15.67
N GLN A 116 1.89 9.31 15.17
CA GLN A 116 3.02 8.38 15.30
C GLN A 116 3.82 8.23 14.01
N PHE A 117 3.17 8.34 12.84
CA PHE A 117 3.74 8.03 11.53
C PHE A 117 3.61 9.20 10.57
N LEU A 118 4.44 9.22 9.52
CA LEU A 118 4.14 9.95 8.30
C LEU A 118 3.29 9.04 7.40
N TYR A 119 2.36 9.63 6.71
CA TYR A 119 1.52 8.97 5.72
C TYR A 119 1.78 9.56 4.35
N GLN A 120 1.83 8.71 3.34
CA GLN A 120 1.83 9.13 1.95
C GLN A 120 0.71 10.14 1.70
N ASP A 121 1.01 11.26 1.02
CA ASP A 121 0.01 12.30 0.72
C ASP A 121 -0.84 11.92 -0.49
N VAL A 122 -0.21 11.33 -1.52
CA VAL A 122 -0.88 10.87 -2.74
C VAL A 122 -1.26 9.40 -2.62
N PRO A 123 -2.55 9.03 -2.49
CA PRO A 123 -2.95 7.64 -2.39
C PRO A 123 -2.52 6.83 -3.61
N TYR A 124 -1.98 5.64 -3.40
CA TYR A 124 -1.59 4.75 -4.49
C TYR A 124 -2.75 3.89 -5.00
N SER A 125 -3.82 3.75 -4.22
CA SER A 125 -5.06 3.04 -4.56
C SER A 125 -6.18 3.44 -3.61
N TYR A 126 -7.34 2.80 -3.75
CA TYR A 126 -8.49 2.97 -2.87
C TYR A 126 -9.10 1.62 -2.53
N ALA A 127 -9.48 1.41 -1.27
CA ALA A 127 -10.43 0.36 -0.89
C ALA A 127 -11.86 0.82 -1.18
N LEU A 128 -12.73 -0.14 -1.46
CA LEU A 128 -14.13 0.09 -1.83
C LEU A 128 -15.06 -0.56 -0.78
N PRO A 129 -15.35 0.10 0.34
CA PRO A 129 -16.46 -0.28 1.21
C PRO A 129 -17.77 -0.20 0.46
N MET A 130 -18.58 -1.25 0.54
CA MET A 130 -19.82 -1.38 -0.24
C MET A 130 -20.91 -2.08 0.55
N LEU A 131 -22.15 -1.87 0.14
CA LEU A 131 -23.30 -2.59 0.59
C LEU A 131 -23.52 -3.84 -0.26
N VAL A 132 -23.67 -4.97 0.38
CA VAL A 132 -24.10 -6.23 -0.22
C VAL A 132 -25.53 -6.47 0.21
N VAL A 133 -26.41 -6.76 -0.75
CA VAL A 133 -27.85 -6.95 -0.59
C VAL A 133 -28.29 -8.24 -1.27
N ASN A 134 -29.49 -8.74 -0.95
CA ASN A 134 -30.08 -9.84 -1.71
C ASN A 134 -30.23 -9.44 -3.19
N SER A 135 -30.05 -10.38 -4.12
CA SER A 135 -30.13 -10.10 -5.59
C SER A 135 -31.45 -9.49 -6.01
N SER A 136 -32.55 -9.80 -5.31
CA SER A 136 -33.87 -9.21 -5.56
C SER A 136 -34.06 -7.79 -5.02
N ASN A 137 -33.16 -7.30 -4.17
CA ASN A 137 -33.28 -5.96 -3.57
C ASN A 137 -33.11 -4.86 -4.63
N THR A 138 -34.01 -3.86 -4.59
CA THR A 138 -34.03 -2.71 -5.51
C THR A 138 -33.92 -1.36 -4.78
N ASP A 139 -33.79 -1.36 -3.45
CA ASP A 139 -34.05 -0.19 -2.63
C ASP A 139 -32.82 0.32 -1.88
N ILE A 140 -31.76 -0.49 -1.78
CA ILE A 140 -30.56 -0.15 -1.00
C ILE A 140 -29.38 0.03 -1.92
N HIS A 141 -28.94 1.30 -2.08
CA HIS A 141 -27.85 1.73 -2.95
C HIS A 141 -26.80 2.59 -2.24
N SER A 142 -27.15 3.15 -1.10
CA SER A 142 -26.32 4.10 -0.34
C SER A 142 -26.52 3.95 1.16
N LEU A 143 -25.70 4.66 1.96
CA LEU A 143 -25.90 4.71 3.40
C LEU A 143 -27.22 5.39 3.79
N ASP A 144 -27.75 6.29 2.95
CA ASP A 144 -29.00 7.00 3.21
C ASP A 144 -30.23 6.08 3.14
N ASP A 145 -30.10 4.92 2.52
CA ASP A 145 -31.16 3.92 2.43
C ASP A 145 -31.21 2.96 3.64
N LEU A 146 -30.21 3.02 4.53
CA LEU A 146 -30.08 2.11 5.67
C LEU A 146 -30.88 2.47 6.94
N PRO A 147 -31.27 3.73 7.22
CA PRO A 147 -32.12 4.03 8.37
C PRO A 147 -33.41 3.22 8.34
N GLY A 148 -33.70 2.49 9.44
CA GLY A 148 -34.83 1.57 9.53
C GLY A 148 -34.62 0.18 8.92
N LYS A 149 -33.53 -0.06 8.24
CA LYS A 149 -33.14 -1.38 7.72
C LYS A 149 -32.29 -2.15 8.74
N SER A 150 -32.36 -3.48 8.65
CA SER A 150 -31.54 -4.39 9.43
C SER A 150 -30.23 -4.70 8.73
N ILE A 151 -29.11 -4.35 9.35
CA ILE A 151 -27.77 -4.71 8.83
C ILE A 151 -27.19 -5.90 9.61
N THR A 152 -26.29 -6.62 8.97
CA THR A 152 -25.58 -7.73 9.62
C THR A 152 -24.69 -7.20 10.76
N PRO A 153 -24.42 -8.01 11.80
CA PRO A 153 -23.52 -7.60 12.86
C PRO A 153 -22.08 -7.39 12.33
N MET A 154 -21.36 -6.48 12.97
CA MET A 154 -19.97 -6.17 12.65
C MET A 154 -19.11 -6.04 13.91
N ALA A 155 -17.78 -6.04 13.76
CA ALA A 155 -16.89 -5.77 14.88
C ALA A 155 -17.10 -4.34 15.43
N PRO A 156 -16.99 -4.11 16.75
CA PRO A 156 -17.25 -2.81 17.39
C PRO A 156 -16.15 -1.76 17.11
N SER A 157 -15.21 -2.07 16.21
CA SER A 157 -14.06 -1.22 15.84
C SER A 157 -13.70 -1.44 14.37
N GLY A 158 -12.72 -0.67 13.89
CA GLY A 158 -12.23 -0.78 12.52
C GLY A 158 -12.91 0.16 11.51
N GLY A 159 -12.48 0.08 10.27
CA GLY A 159 -12.88 1.03 9.22
C GLY A 159 -14.37 1.01 8.89
N LEU A 160 -14.98 -0.18 8.76
CA LEU A 160 -16.39 -0.31 8.41
C LEU A 160 -17.30 0.23 9.52
N TYR A 161 -16.98 -0.09 10.79
CA TYR A 161 -17.70 0.49 11.94
C TYR A 161 -17.57 2.03 11.97
N SER A 162 -16.36 2.54 11.68
CA SER A 162 -16.11 3.98 11.64
C SER A 162 -16.98 4.68 10.58
N ILE A 163 -17.16 4.08 9.39
CA ILE A 163 -18.02 4.61 8.33
C ILE A 163 -19.45 4.82 8.83
N LEU A 164 -20.06 3.79 9.43
CA LEU A 164 -21.44 3.88 9.93
C LEU A 164 -21.56 4.82 11.14
N SER A 165 -20.57 4.79 12.03
CA SER A 165 -20.52 5.70 13.18
C SER A 165 -20.41 7.16 12.76
N GLN A 166 -19.60 7.44 11.72
CA GLN A 166 -19.47 8.79 11.15
C GLN A 166 -20.77 9.23 10.46
N TYR A 167 -21.43 8.33 9.72
CA TYR A 167 -22.75 8.60 9.17
C TYR A 167 -23.71 8.99 10.29
N ASN A 168 -23.78 8.20 11.36
CA ASN A 168 -24.64 8.45 12.51
C ASN A 168 -24.34 9.73 13.26
N LYS A 169 -23.10 10.23 13.25
CA LYS A 169 -22.75 11.54 13.83
C LYS A 169 -23.31 12.68 12.99
N ASN A 170 -23.29 12.54 11.67
CA ASN A 170 -23.56 13.63 10.74
C ASN A 170 -25.01 13.71 10.28
N ASN A 171 -25.83 12.69 10.49
CA ASN A 171 -27.20 12.60 10.00
C ASN A 171 -28.21 12.48 11.18
N SER A 172 -29.41 13.00 11.00
CA SER A 172 -30.52 12.88 11.97
C SER A 172 -31.11 11.48 11.97
N SER A 173 -31.33 10.89 10.81
CA SER A 173 -31.74 9.49 10.64
C SER A 173 -30.57 8.57 10.92
N LYS A 174 -30.74 7.64 11.88
CA LYS A 174 -29.65 6.78 12.35
C LYS A 174 -29.76 5.39 11.78
N ILE A 175 -28.61 4.83 11.43
CA ILE A 175 -28.44 3.41 11.11
C ILE A 175 -28.31 2.65 12.43
N ASN A 176 -29.07 1.58 12.61
CA ASN A 176 -28.95 0.70 13.78
C ASN A 176 -27.74 -0.24 13.60
N ILE A 177 -26.63 0.06 14.28
CA ILE A 177 -25.39 -0.72 14.21
C ILE A 177 -25.43 -1.82 15.27
N ASN A 178 -25.47 -3.05 14.83
CA ASN A 178 -25.34 -4.22 15.70
C ASN A 178 -23.90 -4.70 15.73
N THR A 179 -23.31 -4.88 16.92
CA THR A 179 -21.90 -5.26 17.07
C THR A 179 -21.73 -6.59 17.79
N ILE A 180 -20.79 -7.41 17.29
CA ILE A 180 -20.27 -8.62 17.94
C ILE A 180 -18.74 -8.64 17.78
N GLN A 181 -18.02 -9.32 18.69
CA GLN A 181 -16.56 -9.29 18.70
C GLN A 181 -15.95 -9.93 17.46
N GLU A 182 -16.44 -11.07 17.03
CA GLU A 182 -15.91 -11.86 15.93
C GLU A 182 -17.03 -12.20 14.93
N PRO A 183 -17.41 -11.26 14.03
CA PRO A 183 -18.42 -11.53 13.02
C PRO A 183 -17.88 -12.45 11.92
N SER A 184 -18.64 -13.51 11.61
CA SER A 184 -18.35 -14.35 10.44
C SER A 184 -18.90 -13.69 9.19
N ASN A 185 -18.00 -13.30 8.27
CA ASN A 185 -18.42 -12.72 7.00
C ASN A 185 -19.25 -13.69 6.15
N GLY A 186 -18.92 -14.99 6.17
CA GLY A 186 -19.69 -16.01 5.45
C GLY A 186 -21.10 -16.18 6.00
N ASP A 187 -21.28 -16.19 7.34
CA ASP A 187 -22.61 -16.29 7.95
C ASP A 187 -23.42 -15.00 7.74
N ASN A 188 -22.79 -13.86 7.81
CA ASN A 188 -23.40 -12.57 7.48
C ASN A 188 -23.93 -12.55 6.04
N LEU A 189 -23.13 -13.05 5.09
CA LEU A 189 -23.54 -13.14 3.67
C LEU A 189 -24.78 -14.04 3.51
N LYS A 190 -24.83 -15.19 4.20
CA LYS A 190 -26.02 -16.06 4.24
C LYS A 190 -27.23 -15.39 4.85
N MET A 191 -27.06 -14.55 5.89
CA MET A 191 -28.17 -13.77 6.44
C MET A 191 -28.80 -12.85 5.42
N VAL A 192 -28.00 -12.21 4.57
CA VAL A 192 -28.48 -11.33 3.49
C VAL A 192 -29.10 -12.16 2.36
N SER A 193 -28.44 -13.23 1.92
CA SER A 193 -28.96 -14.15 0.88
C SER A 193 -30.35 -14.70 1.23
N HIS A 194 -30.54 -15.08 2.50
CA HIS A 194 -31.82 -15.59 3.00
C HIS A 194 -32.79 -14.50 3.52
N GLN A 195 -32.52 -13.23 3.24
CA GLN A 195 -33.34 -12.07 3.61
C GLN A 195 -33.61 -11.95 5.13
N ARG A 196 -32.69 -12.48 5.97
CA ARG A 196 -32.76 -12.34 7.44
C ARG A 196 -32.16 -10.99 7.87
N ARG A 197 -31.41 -10.36 7.02
CA ARG A 197 -30.89 -9.00 7.11
C ARG A 197 -31.01 -8.34 5.75
N ASP A 198 -31.25 -7.03 5.75
CA ASP A 198 -31.47 -6.26 4.52
C ASP A 198 -30.14 -5.98 3.80
N ALA A 199 -29.06 -5.74 4.55
CA ALA A 199 -27.77 -5.41 3.97
C ALA A 199 -26.58 -5.86 4.85
N MET A 200 -25.43 -5.99 4.22
CA MET A 200 -24.11 -6.16 4.83
C MET A 200 -23.18 -5.06 4.32
N LEU A 201 -22.43 -4.41 5.22
CA LEU A 201 -21.33 -3.52 4.82
C LEU A 201 -20.04 -4.34 4.81
N LEU A 202 -19.30 -4.30 3.70
CA LEU A 202 -18.13 -5.13 3.47
C LEU A 202 -17.17 -4.43 2.51
N ASN A 203 -15.88 -4.75 2.55
CA ASN A 203 -14.94 -4.33 1.50
C ASN A 203 -15.05 -5.27 0.29
N TRP A 204 -14.88 -4.71 -0.91
CA TRP A 204 -14.98 -5.47 -2.16
C TRP A 204 -14.07 -6.71 -2.23
N ASN A 205 -12.82 -6.58 -1.81
CA ASN A 205 -11.87 -7.69 -1.81
C ASN A 205 -12.33 -8.86 -0.91
N THR A 206 -12.88 -8.55 0.26
CA THR A 206 -13.46 -9.55 1.16
C THR A 206 -14.70 -10.19 0.55
N TYR A 207 -15.57 -9.40 -0.07
CA TYR A 207 -16.73 -9.92 -0.81
C TYR A 207 -16.31 -10.88 -1.90
N LYS A 208 -15.36 -10.50 -2.76
CA LYS A 208 -14.85 -11.33 -3.85
C LYS A 208 -14.25 -12.64 -3.33
N ALA A 209 -13.47 -12.58 -2.25
CA ALA A 209 -12.87 -13.77 -1.62
C ALA A 209 -13.92 -14.76 -1.10
N ILE A 210 -15.03 -14.27 -0.53
CA ILE A 210 -16.11 -15.12 -0.01
C ILE A 210 -16.94 -15.70 -1.15
N GLN A 211 -17.30 -14.88 -2.13
CA GLN A 211 -18.13 -15.31 -3.27
C GLN A 211 -17.47 -16.41 -4.12
N THR A 212 -16.14 -16.46 -4.16
CA THR A 212 -15.42 -17.56 -4.84
C THR A 212 -15.56 -18.90 -4.09
N GLN A 213 -15.87 -18.87 -2.80
CA GLN A 213 -15.99 -20.04 -1.94
C GLN A 213 -17.45 -20.45 -1.70
N VAL A 214 -18.35 -19.46 -1.61
CA VAL A 214 -19.76 -19.64 -1.23
C VAL A 214 -20.62 -18.86 -2.23
N LYS A 215 -21.39 -19.59 -3.02
CA LYS A 215 -22.34 -18.97 -3.97
C LYS A 215 -23.63 -18.64 -3.23
N GLU A 216 -23.84 -17.37 -2.92
CA GLU A 216 -25.03 -16.85 -2.27
C GLU A 216 -25.82 -15.94 -3.22
N ASP A 217 -27.13 -15.86 -3.01
CA ASP A 217 -28.02 -15.01 -3.82
C ASP A 217 -27.96 -13.55 -3.36
N VAL A 218 -26.85 -12.89 -3.69
CA VAL A 218 -26.54 -11.51 -3.30
C VAL A 218 -25.93 -10.74 -4.45
N LYS A 219 -25.99 -9.41 -4.37
CA LYS A 219 -25.35 -8.49 -5.30
C LYS A 219 -24.79 -7.26 -4.57
N ILE A 220 -23.95 -6.49 -5.27
CA ILE A 220 -23.51 -5.18 -4.79
C ILE A 220 -24.68 -4.19 -4.91
N GLY A 221 -25.19 -3.70 -3.79
CA GLY A 221 -26.19 -2.63 -3.73
C GLY A 221 -25.59 -1.30 -4.16
N GLY A 222 -24.50 -0.90 -3.52
CA GLY A 222 -23.75 0.30 -3.86
C GLY A 222 -22.41 0.39 -3.14
N ILE A 223 -21.46 1.08 -3.74
CA ILE A 223 -20.18 1.43 -3.12
C ILE A 223 -20.42 2.72 -2.35
N VAL A 224 -20.17 2.70 -1.04
CA VAL A 224 -20.56 3.79 -0.13
C VAL A 224 -19.44 4.78 0.12
N LYS A 225 -18.21 4.38 -0.12
CA LYS A 225 -17.02 5.20 0.11
C LYS A 225 -15.84 4.71 -0.72
N LYS A 226 -14.90 5.61 -0.98
CA LYS A 226 -13.54 5.31 -1.43
C LYS A 226 -12.60 5.61 -0.28
N GLU A 227 -11.98 4.60 0.30
CA GLU A 227 -10.98 4.79 1.34
C GLU A 227 -9.59 4.81 0.72
N PRO A 228 -8.86 5.94 0.80
CA PRO A 228 -7.54 6.03 0.22
C PRO A 228 -6.55 5.12 0.96
N LEU A 229 -5.72 4.43 0.19
CA LEU A 229 -4.67 3.56 0.69
C LEU A 229 -3.33 4.26 0.61
N HIS A 230 -2.57 4.17 1.69
CA HIS A 230 -1.34 4.91 1.89
C HIS A 230 -0.18 4.00 2.32
N ILE A 231 1.02 4.39 1.93
CA ILE A 231 2.24 3.93 2.58
C ILE A 231 2.39 4.67 3.91
N VAL A 232 2.89 3.97 4.91
CA VAL A 232 3.22 4.51 6.24
C VAL A 232 4.73 4.54 6.40
N TYR A 233 5.27 5.64 6.94
CA TYR A 233 6.70 5.82 7.13
C TYR A 233 7.04 6.12 8.60
N ASN A 234 8.24 5.71 9.01
CA ASN A 234 8.81 6.28 10.22
C ASN A 234 9.06 7.78 10.03
N LYS A 235 8.75 8.59 11.04
CA LYS A 235 8.84 10.07 10.99
C LYS A 235 10.22 10.63 10.61
N LYS A 236 11.27 9.85 10.72
CA LYS A 236 12.64 10.27 10.33
C LYS A 236 12.86 10.24 8.81
N HIS A 237 11.98 9.61 8.05
CA HIS A 237 12.17 9.36 6.62
C HIS A 237 11.39 10.33 5.72
N GLN A 238 11.37 11.63 6.07
CA GLN A 238 10.69 12.67 5.30
C GLN A 238 11.14 12.69 3.83
N LYS A 239 12.44 12.59 3.55
CA LYS A 239 12.93 12.57 2.18
C LYS A 239 12.44 11.36 1.38
N LEU A 240 12.38 10.18 1.98
CA LEU A 240 11.85 8.98 1.33
C LEU A 240 10.35 9.14 1.02
N HIS A 241 9.59 9.69 1.99
CA HIS A 241 8.19 10.06 1.82
C HIS A 241 8.02 10.99 0.61
N ASP A 242 8.73 12.12 0.58
CA ASP A 242 8.60 13.12 -0.48
C ASP A 242 8.98 12.57 -1.86
N ASP A 243 10.06 11.76 -1.94
CA ASP A 243 10.49 11.13 -3.19
C ASP A 243 9.43 10.13 -3.71
N ILE A 244 8.83 9.31 -2.83
CA ILE A 244 7.79 8.34 -3.21
C ILE A 244 6.49 9.07 -3.59
N ASP A 245 6.10 10.13 -2.86
CA ASP A 245 4.93 10.93 -3.23
C ASP A 245 5.07 11.59 -4.59
N GLN A 246 6.23 12.17 -4.88
CA GLN A 246 6.51 12.74 -6.19
C GLN A 246 6.43 11.68 -7.28
N ALA A 247 7.06 10.50 -7.08
CA ALA A 247 6.99 9.40 -8.03
C ALA A 247 5.55 8.89 -8.23
N THR A 248 4.76 8.80 -7.15
CA THR A 248 3.35 8.41 -7.21
C THR A 248 2.52 9.40 -8.01
N LEU A 249 2.74 10.69 -7.80
CA LEU A 249 2.07 11.76 -8.57
C LEU A 249 2.39 11.66 -10.07
N GLU A 250 3.65 11.36 -10.42
CA GLU A 250 4.05 11.13 -11.81
C GLU A 250 3.36 9.90 -12.39
N LEU A 251 3.38 8.76 -11.69
CA LEU A 251 2.69 7.52 -12.10
C LEU A 251 1.19 7.74 -12.30
N LYS A 252 0.56 8.55 -11.45
CA LYS A 252 -0.85 8.95 -11.61
C LYS A 252 -1.05 9.76 -12.88
N LYS A 253 -0.21 10.77 -13.15
CA LYS A 253 -0.27 11.59 -14.37
C LYS A 253 -0.02 10.77 -15.65
N GLU A 254 0.82 9.76 -15.57
CA GLU A 254 1.11 8.82 -16.66
C GLU A 254 0.00 7.76 -16.87
N GLY A 255 -1.06 7.75 -16.07
CA GLY A 255 -2.13 6.75 -16.13
C GLY A 255 -1.74 5.36 -15.64
N LYS A 256 -0.58 5.21 -14.98
CA LYS A 256 -0.08 3.92 -14.50
C LYS A 256 -0.88 3.38 -13.31
N LEU A 257 -1.32 4.26 -12.41
CA LEU A 257 -2.15 3.86 -11.28
C LEU A 257 -3.54 3.44 -11.74
N GLN A 258 -4.11 4.15 -12.73
CA GLN A 258 -5.38 3.78 -13.36
C GLN A 258 -5.29 2.40 -14.04
N SER A 259 -4.20 2.16 -14.78
CA SER A 259 -3.96 0.85 -15.41
C SER A 259 -3.79 -0.28 -14.40
N LEU A 260 -3.15 -0.03 -13.24
CA LEU A 260 -3.10 -1.00 -12.14
C LEU A 260 -4.49 -1.28 -11.57
N SER A 261 -5.28 -0.22 -11.37
CA SER A 261 -6.65 -0.35 -10.90
C SER A 261 -7.49 -1.21 -11.83
N GLU A 262 -7.48 -0.92 -13.13
CA GLU A 262 -8.20 -1.70 -14.13
C GLU A 262 -7.72 -3.17 -14.18
N LYS A 263 -6.41 -3.40 -14.04
CA LYS A 263 -5.84 -4.75 -13.98
C LYS A 263 -6.39 -5.59 -12.82
N TYR A 264 -6.59 -4.97 -11.65
CA TYR A 264 -6.90 -5.69 -10.42
C TYR A 264 -8.37 -5.63 -10.02
N PHE A 265 -9.10 -4.62 -10.48
CA PHE A 265 -10.51 -4.38 -10.11
C PHE A 265 -11.45 -4.37 -11.31
N ASP A 266 -10.95 -4.47 -12.55
CA ASP A 266 -11.72 -4.29 -13.80
C ASP A 266 -12.36 -2.90 -13.96
N ILE A 267 -12.11 -1.99 -13.02
CA ILE A 267 -12.56 -0.59 -13.03
C ILE A 267 -11.44 0.35 -12.56
N ASN A 268 -11.59 1.64 -12.87
CA ASN A 268 -10.69 2.68 -12.38
C ASN A 268 -11.16 3.21 -11.01
N VAL A 269 -10.55 2.78 -9.90
CA VAL A 269 -10.89 3.25 -8.54
C VAL A 269 -10.52 4.72 -8.29
N PHE A 270 -9.82 5.39 -9.23
CA PHE A 270 -9.51 6.82 -9.16
C PHE A 270 -10.64 7.69 -9.71
N ASP A 271 -11.61 7.13 -10.44
CA ASP A 271 -12.82 7.82 -10.86
C ASP A 271 -13.61 8.33 -9.64
N ASP A 272 -14.54 9.24 -9.82
CA ASP A 272 -15.43 9.63 -8.73
C ASP A 272 -16.37 8.49 -8.32
N LEU A 273 -17.02 8.63 -7.16
CA LEU A 273 -17.82 7.56 -6.57
C LEU A 273 -19.03 7.20 -7.44
N ASP A 274 -19.63 8.18 -8.10
CA ASP A 274 -20.81 7.96 -8.95
C ASP A 274 -20.40 7.15 -10.19
N ALA A 275 -19.31 7.52 -10.85
CA ALA A 275 -18.79 6.79 -12.00
C ALA A 275 -18.37 5.35 -11.65
N ILE A 276 -17.86 5.11 -10.42
CA ILE A 276 -17.58 3.76 -9.93
C ILE A 276 -18.88 2.98 -9.70
N ASN A 277 -19.90 3.60 -9.09
CA ASN A 277 -21.20 2.97 -8.90
C ASN A 277 -21.91 2.61 -10.19
N ASP A 278 -21.78 3.42 -11.25
CA ASP A 278 -22.30 3.10 -12.58
C ASP A 278 -21.66 1.83 -13.18
N LYS A 279 -20.44 1.52 -12.75
CA LYS A 279 -19.67 0.35 -13.20
C LYS A 279 -19.69 -0.82 -12.20
N LYS A 280 -20.43 -0.72 -11.08
CA LYS A 280 -20.37 -1.72 -9.99
C LYS A 280 -20.67 -3.16 -10.43
N ALA A 281 -21.47 -3.35 -11.47
CA ALA A 281 -21.73 -4.67 -12.02
C ALA A 281 -20.48 -5.38 -12.55
N GLN A 282 -19.42 -4.63 -12.93
CA GLN A 282 -18.13 -5.20 -13.34
C GLN A 282 -17.33 -5.73 -12.14
N LEU A 283 -17.68 -5.31 -10.92
CA LEU A 283 -17.08 -5.77 -9.68
C LEU A 283 -17.71 -7.07 -9.15
N GLU A 284 -18.84 -7.50 -9.72
CA GLU A 284 -19.46 -8.76 -9.33
C GLU A 284 -18.58 -9.94 -9.72
N VAL A 285 -18.62 -10.98 -8.92
CA VAL A 285 -17.93 -12.24 -9.23
C VAL A 285 -18.75 -12.99 -10.27
N GLN A 286 -18.16 -13.24 -11.45
CA GLN A 286 -18.76 -14.05 -12.51
C GLN A 286 -18.67 -15.54 -12.18
#